data_51d78c1a3d42f5aae751b263437807bc
#
_entry.id   51d78c1a3d42f5aae751b263437807bc
#
_cell.length_a   1.000
_cell.length_b   1.000
_cell.length_c   1.000
_cell.angle_alpha   90.00
_cell.angle_beta   90.00
_cell.angle_gamma   90.00
#
_symmetry.space_group_name_H-M   'P 1'
#
loop_
_entity.id
_entity.type
_entity.pdbx_description
1 polymer ?
#
loop_
_entity_poly.entity_id
_entity_poly.type
_entity_poly.pdbx_seq_one_letter_code
_entity_poly.pdbx_strand_id
1 'polypeptide(L)'
;MSNPLLVRKAAVLGAGVMGAQIAAHLTNAGVDTVLFDLAAKEGDPNGVVLKALANLGKLSPAPLASKSLAEAITPGNYDTGLEQLRGCDLIIEAIAERMDWKQDLYKKIAPFVAPDAILASNTSGLGINKLSEVLPEELRHRFCGVHFF
;
A
#
# COMPACT_ATOMS: atom_id res chain seq x y z
N MET A 1 -16.21 23.32 10.01
CA MET A 1 -16.23 21.87 10.27
C MET A 1 -15.27 21.16 9.32
N SER A 2 -14.38 20.36 9.86
CA SER A 2 -13.56 19.48 9.02
C SER A 2 -14.44 18.38 8.43
N ASN A 3 -14.31 18.11 7.14
CA ASN A 3 -14.96 16.95 6.55
C ASN A 3 -14.30 15.68 7.09
N PRO A 4 -15.08 14.65 7.44
CA PRO A 4 -14.50 13.39 7.83
C PRO A 4 -13.67 12.79 6.68
N LEU A 5 -12.58 12.17 6.99
CA LEU A 5 -11.81 11.42 6.00
C LEU A 5 -12.67 10.27 5.48
N LEU A 6 -12.90 10.27 4.17
CA LEU A 6 -13.60 9.20 3.50
C LEU A 6 -12.63 8.47 2.58
N VAL A 7 -12.32 7.23 2.92
CA VAL A 7 -11.44 6.39 2.10
C VAL A 7 -12.28 5.59 1.13
N ARG A 8 -12.23 5.98 -0.14
CA ARG A 8 -12.92 5.27 -1.24
C ARG A 8 -11.98 4.37 -2.00
N LYS A 9 -10.72 4.80 -2.12
CA LYS A 9 -9.67 4.04 -2.80
C LYS A 9 -8.38 4.10 -1.98
N ALA A 10 -7.75 2.95 -1.81
CA ALA A 10 -6.50 2.82 -1.08
C ALA A 10 -5.46 2.07 -1.90
N ALA A 11 -4.20 2.34 -1.62
CA ALA A 11 -3.07 1.57 -2.13
C ALA A 11 -2.31 0.95 -0.98
N VAL A 12 -1.82 -0.26 -1.17
CA VAL A 12 -0.90 -0.93 -0.26
C VAL A 12 0.42 -1.16 -0.99
N LEU A 13 1.50 -0.68 -0.41
CA LEU A 13 2.84 -0.82 -0.97
C LEU A 13 3.57 -1.96 -0.27
N GLY A 14 3.86 -3.00 -1.01
CA GLY A 14 4.47 -4.23 -0.48
C GLY A 14 3.48 -5.38 -0.43
N ALA A 15 3.75 -6.43 -1.22
CA ALA A 15 2.91 -7.61 -1.34
C ALA A 15 3.47 -8.82 -0.58
N GLY A 16 4.15 -8.55 0.53
CA GLY A 16 4.51 -9.60 1.49
C GLY A 16 3.27 -10.10 2.25
N VAL A 17 3.49 -10.96 3.23
CA VAL A 17 2.39 -11.55 4.01
C VAL A 17 1.51 -10.46 4.64
N MET A 18 2.11 -9.45 5.28
CA MET A 18 1.35 -8.38 5.94
C MET A 18 0.64 -7.49 4.92
N GLY A 19 1.33 -7.03 3.87
CA GLY A 19 0.75 -6.13 2.87
C GLY A 19 -0.42 -6.76 2.12
N ALA A 20 -0.29 -8.01 1.72
CA ALA A 20 -1.37 -8.74 1.05
C ALA A 20 -2.60 -8.90 1.97
N GLN A 21 -2.40 -9.16 3.26
CA GLN A 21 -3.51 -9.26 4.22
C GLN A 21 -4.15 -7.92 4.53
N ILE A 22 -3.39 -6.82 4.56
CA ILE A 22 -3.92 -5.46 4.68
C ILE A 22 -4.82 -5.15 3.47
N ALA A 23 -4.35 -5.47 2.26
CA ALA A 23 -5.15 -5.28 1.05
C ALA A 23 -6.44 -6.09 1.10
N ALA A 24 -6.39 -7.33 1.58
CA ALA A 24 -7.57 -8.17 1.77
C ALA A 24 -8.55 -7.54 2.76
N HIS A 25 -8.05 -7.01 3.88
CA HIS A 25 -8.88 -6.36 4.89
C HIS A 25 -9.60 -5.13 4.34
N LEU A 26 -8.89 -4.28 3.60
CA LEU A 26 -9.49 -3.10 2.97
C LEU A 26 -10.56 -3.50 1.96
N THR A 27 -10.31 -4.54 1.18
CA THR A 27 -11.26 -5.06 0.19
C THR A 27 -12.51 -5.62 0.88
N ASN A 28 -12.36 -6.35 1.98
CA ASN A 28 -13.48 -6.83 2.79
C ASN A 28 -14.35 -5.68 3.31
N ALA A 29 -13.73 -4.53 3.59
CA ALA A 29 -14.43 -3.33 4.06
C ALA A 29 -15.09 -2.52 2.93
N GLY A 30 -14.99 -2.99 1.69
CA GLY A 30 -15.59 -2.31 0.54
C GLY A 30 -14.75 -1.19 -0.05
N VAL A 31 -13.46 -1.10 0.32
CA VAL A 31 -12.54 -0.11 -0.22
C VAL A 31 -11.93 -0.63 -1.51
N ASP A 32 -11.98 0.18 -2.57
CA ASP A 32 -11.26 -0.11 -3.83
C ASP A 32 -9.75 -0.09 -3.57
N THR A 33 -9.07 -1.21 -3.77
CA THR A 33 -7.69 -1.40 -3.31
C THR A 33 -6.76 -1.79 -4.44
N VAL A 34 -5.60 -1.12 -4.50
CA VAL A 34 -4.48 -1.46 -5.39
C VAL A 34 -3.34 -1.99 -4.52
N LEU A 35 -2.78 -3.13 -4.89
CA LEU A 35 -1.64 -3.73 -4.21
C LEU A 35 -0.40 -3.62 -5.11
N PHE A 36 0.66 -3.00 -4.58
CA PHE A 36 1.91 -2.76 -5.30
C PHE A 36 3.05 -3.60 -4.75
N ASP A 37 3.97 -3.95 -5.63
CA ASP A 37 5.30 -4.43 -5.27
C ASP A 37 6.29 -4.14 -6.42
N LEU A 38 7.51 -4.60 -6.26
CA LEU A 38 8.53 -4.51 -7.30
C LEU A 38 8.04 -5.18 -8.59
N ALA A 39 8.40 -4.61 -9.73
CA ALA A 39 8.13 -5.23 -11.02
C ALA A 39 8.89 -6.56 -11.11
N ALA A 40 8.23 -7.57 -11.65
CA ALA A 40 8.88 -8.85 -11.92
C ALA A 40 9.95 -8.68 -13.01
N LYS A 41 11.05 -9.39 -12.87
CA LYS A 41 12.16 -9.34 -13.84
C LYS A 41 11.82 -9.99 -15.16
N GLU A 42 10.93 -10.98 -15.12
CA GLU A 42 10.50 -11.75 -16.28
C GLU A 42 8.99 -11.93 -16.24
N GLY A 43 8.36 -12.00 -17.41
CA GLY A 43 6.93 -12.21 -17.54
C GLY A 43 6.12 -10.95 -17.27
N ASP A 44 4.94 -11.11 -16.68
CA ASP A 44 4.05 -9.99 -16.32
C ASP A 44 4.73 -9.09 -15.30
N PRO A 45 4.84 -7.77 -15.52
CA PRO A 45 5.40 -6.84 -14.54
C PRO A 45 4.72 -6.91 -13.17
N ASN A 46 3.45 -7.27 -13.13
CA ASN A 46 2.69 -7.43 -11.88
C ASN A 46 2.83 -8.83 -11.27
N GLY A 47 3.74 -9.67 -11.77
CA GLY A 47 3.87 -11.07 -11.37
C GLY A 47 4.06 -11.28 -9.88
N VAL A 48 4.81 -10.41 -9.20
CA VAL A 48 5.03 -10.49 -7.74
C VAL A 48 3.70 -10.34 -7.00
N VAL A 49 2.91 -9.35 -7.36
CA VAL A 49 1.60 -9.10 -6.75
C VAL A 49 0.61 -10.22 -7.08
N LEU A 50 0.57 -10.66 -8.33
CA LEU A 50 -0.33 -11.74 -8.75
C LEU A 50 -0.07 -13.02 -7.98
N LYS A 51 1.19 -13.34 -7.72
CA LYS A 51 1.57 -14.49 -6.89
C LYS A 51 1.10 -14.33 -5.44
N ALA A 52 1.26 -13.12 -4.88
CA ALA A 52 0.80 -12.84 -3.52
C ALA A 52 -0.72 -12.98 -3.40
N LEU A 53 -1.47 -12.50 -4.39
CA LEU A 53 -2.94 -12.63 -4.42
C LEU A 53 -3.37 -14.10 -4.52
N ALA A 54 -2.69 -14.90 -5.33
CA ALA A 54 -2.94 -16.33 -5.41
C ALA A 54 -2.70 -17.03 -4.06
N ASN A 55 -1.67 -16.61 -3.33
CA ASN A 55 -1.33 -17.18 -2.03
C ASN A 55 -2.34 -16.81 -0.94
N LEU A 56 -3.06 -15.69 -1.05
CA LEU A 56 -4.11 -15.32 -0.10
C LEU A 56 -5.18 -16.42 0.01
N GLY A 57 -5.52 -17.06 -1.10
CA GLY A 57 -6.52 -18.12 -1.11
C GLY A 57 -6.12 -19.41 -0.38
N LYS A 58 -4.84 -19.53 -0.02
CA LYS A 58 -4.28 -20.71 0.65
C LYS A 58 -4.11 -20.50 2.16
N LEU A 59 -4.35 -19.29 2.67
CA LEU A 59 -4.18 -18.98 4.09
C LEU A 59 -5.36 -19.48 4.94
N SER A 60 -5.05 -19.87 6.17
CA SER A 60 -6.05 -20.28 7.17
C SER A 60 -5.75 -19.58 8.51
N PRO A 61 -6.68 -18.82 9.09
CA PRO A 61 -8.01 -18.52 8.54
C PRO A 61 -7.94 -17.69 7.25
N ALA A 62 -8.97 -17.79 6.42
CA ALA A 62 -9.02 -17.08 5.15
C ALA A 62 -9.06 -15.56 5.37
N PRO A 63 -8.14 -14.78 4.77
CA PRO A 63 -8.11 -13.32 4.95
C PRO A 63 -9.23 -12.59 4.21
N LEU A 64 -9.78 -13.20 3.16
CA LEU A 64 -10.88 -12.64 2.37
C LEU A 64 -12.21 -13.25 2.79
N ALA A 65 -13.23 -12.41 2.89
CA ALA A 65 -14.61 -12.86 3.20
C ALA A 65 -15.17 -13.78 2.10
N SER A 66 -14.72 -13.60 0.87
CA SER A 66 -15.01 -14.46 -0.27
C SER A 66 -13.76 -14.57 -1.15
N LYS A 67 -13.48 -15.75 -1.70
CA LYS A 67 -12.37 -15.95 -2.61
C LYS A 67 -12.43 -15.03 -3.85
N SER A 68 -13.64 -14.72 -4.31
CA SER A 68 -13.83 -13.83 -5.46
C SER A 68 -13.39 -12.38 -5.19
N LEU A 69 -13.28 -11.96 -3.93
CA LEU A 69 -12.79 -10.62 -3.59
C LEU A 69 -11.32 -10.41 -3.92
N ALA A 70 -10.53 -11.47 -4.07
CA ALA A 70 -9.16 -11.34 -4.53
C ALA A 70 -9.08 -10.69 -5.92
N GLU A 71 -10.06 -10.94 -6.78
CA GLU A 71 -10.14 -10.35 -8.11
C GLU A 71 -10.47 -8.85 -8.07
N ALA A 72 -11.02 -8.36 -6.96
CA ALA A 72 -11.31 -6.94 -6.76
C ALA A 72 -10.06 -6.14 -6.39
N ILE A 73 -8.96 -6.80 -6.00
CA ILE A 73 -7.69 -6.13 -5.71
C ILE A 73 -6.95 -5.92 -7.03
N THR A 74 -6.69 -4.65 -7.37
CA THR A 74 -5.95 -4.30 -8.59
C THR A 74 -4.45 -4.50 -8.36
N PRO A 75 -3.76 -5.31 -9.17
CA PRO A 75 -2.32 -5.45 -9.07
C PRO A 75 -1.59 -4.24 -9.68
N GLY A 76 -0.48 -3.85 -9.09
CA GLY A 76 0.36 -2.79 -9.59
C GLY A 76 1.85 -3.06 -9.33
N ASN A 77 2.71 -2.27 -9.95
CA ASN A 77 4.14 -2.30 -9.70
C ASN A 77 4.72 -0.89 -9.71
N TYR A 78 5.90 -0.71 -9.13
CA TYR A 78 6.50 0.62 -8.98
C TYR A 78 7.08 1.21 -10.27
N ASP A 79 7.22 0.42 -11.32
CA ASP A 79 7.81 0.89 -12.58
C ASP A 79 6.76 1.48 -13.53
N THR A 80 5.59 0.86 -13.62
CA THR A 80 4.56 1.26 -14.60
C THR A 80 3.22 1.65 -13.98
N GLY A 81 3.00 1.42 -12.69
CA GLY A 81 1.69 1.55 -12.04
C GLY A 81 1.50 2.77 -11.14
N LEU A 82 2.52 3.61 -10.95
CA LEU A 82 2.47 4.69 -9.94
C LEU A 82 1.39 5.73 -10.20
N GLU A 83 0.95 5.91 -11.45
CA GLU A 83 -0.16 6.82 -11.76
C GLU A 83 -1.45 6.47 -11.01
N GLN A 84 -1.65 5.21 -10.66
CA GLN A 84 -2.82 4.78 -9.89
C GLN A 84 -2.86 5.40 -8.48
N LEU A 85 -1.72 5.83 -7.93
CA LEU A 85 -1.68 6.49 -6.63
C LEU A 85 -2.41 7.82 -6.62
N ARG A 86 -2.50 8.51 -7.75
CA ARG A 86 -3.16 9.83 -7.84
C ARG A 86 -4.64 9.80 -7.46
N GLY A 87 -5.28 8.64 -7.59
CA GLY A 87 -6.68 8.46 -7.21
C GLY A 87 -6.89 7.90 -5.80
N CYS A 88 -5.83 7.63 -5.06
CA CYS A 88 -5.93 7.02 -3.74
C CYS A 88 -6.07 8.07 -2.64
N ASP A 89 -6.96 7.81 -1.69
CA ASP A 89 -7.19 8.64 -0.50
C ASP A 89 -6.27 8.23 0.65
N LEU A 90 -5.83 6.97 0.66
CA LEU A 90 -4.98 6.37 1.68
C LEU A 90 -3.93 5.48 1.00
N ILE A 91 -2.70 5.65 1.39
CA ILE A 91 -1.58 4.81 0.93
C ILE A 91 -0.92 4.21 2.16
N ILE A 92 -0.92 2.88 2.26
CA ILE A 92 -0.31 2.17 3.39
C ILE A 92 0.96 1.48 2.90
N GLU A 93 2.09 1.84 3.48
CA GLU A 93 3.37 1.21 3.17
C GLU A 93 3.62 0.05 4.14
N ALA A 94 3.89 -1.13 3.58
CA ALA A 94 4.10 -2.38 4.32
C ALA A 94 5.28 -3.16 3.73
N ILE A 95 6.36 -2.48 3.35
CA ILE A 95 7.57 -3.12 2.85
C ILE A 95 8.49 -3.53 4.01
N ALA A 96 9.61 -4.20 3.69
CA ALA A 96 10.57 -4.66 4.70
C ALA A 96 11.05 -3.52 5.62
N GLU A 97 11.34 -3.84 6.88
CA GLU A 97 11.77 -2.89 7.92
C GLU A 97 13.20 -2.39 7.68
N ARG A 98 13.38 -1.66 6.58
CA ARG A 98 14.64 -1.03 6.23
C ARG A 98 14.42 0.45 5.95
N MET A 99 15.09 1.29 6.73
CA MET A 99 14.98 2.76 6.61
C MET A 99 15.32 3.23 5.19
N ASP A 100 16.41 2.74 4.62
CA ASP A 100 16.88 3.12 3.29
C ASP A 100 15.87 2.77 2.19
N TRP A 101 15.31 1.56 2.23
CA TRP A 101 14.33 1.12 1.24
C TRP A 101 13.02 1.90 1.34
N LYS A 102 12.56 2.16 2.55
CA LYS A 102 11.34 2.94 2.77
C LYS A 102 11.52 4.39 2.28
N GLN A 103 12.65 5.00 2.61
CA GLN A 103 12.94 6.37 2.17
C GLN A 103 13.07 6.48 0.64
N ASP A 104 13.72 5.51 0.00
CA ASP A 104 13.81 5.47 -1.46
C ASP A 104 12.44 5.34 -2.11
N LEU A 105 11.58 4.47 -1.58
CA LEU A 105 10.22 4.31 -2.06
C LEU A 105 9.42 5.60 -1.89
N TYR A 106 9.53 6.27 -0.74
CA TYR A 106 8.82 7.52 -0.48
C TYR A 106 9.21 8.62 -1.46
N LYS A 107 10.49 8.75 -1.77
CA LYS A 107 10.96 9.69 -2.80
C LYS A 107 10.35 9.37 -4.18
N LYS A 108 10.26 8.10 -4.50
CA LYS A 108 9.73 7.64 -5.78
C LYS A 108 8.23 7.91 -5.92
N ILE A 109 7.45 7.68 -4.88
CA ILE A 109 5.99 7.82 -4.92
C ILE A 109 5.51 9.25 -4.67
N ALA A 110 6.27 10.08 -3.98
CA ALA A 110 5.82 11.41 -3.54
C ALA A 110 5.18 12.24 -4.67
N PRO A 111 5.71 12.28 -5.90
CA PRO A 111 5.09 13.05 -6.99
C PRO A 111 3.70 12.55 -7.41
N PHE A 112 3.36 11.33 -7.04
CA PHE A 112 2.08 10.68 -7.44
C PHE A 112 1.04 10.70 -6.33
N VAL A 113 1.39 11.17 -5.14
CA VAL A 113 0.46 11.22 -4.00
C VAL A 113 -0.48 12.41 -4.15
N ALA A 114 -1.80 12.15 -4.07
CA ALA A 114 -2.80 13.20 -4.19
C ALA A 114 -2.68 14.23 -3.04
N PRO A 115 -3.10 15.50 -3.27
CA PRO A 115 -2.92 16.57 -2.28
C PRO A 115 -3.57 16.30 -0.91
N ASP A 116 -4.66 15.55 -0.88
CA ASP A 116 -5.41 15.24 0.35
C ASP A 116 -5.19 13.81 0.85
N ALA A 117 -4.36 13.03 0.18
CA ALA A 117 -4.13 11.64 0.56
C ALA A 117 -3.29 11.53 1.83
N ILE A 118 -3.56 10.49 2.61
CA ILE A 118 -2.76 10.14 3.79
C ILE A 118 -1.77 9.04 3.39
N LEU A 119 -0.52 9.23 3.75
CA LEU A 119 0.52 8.19 3.66
C LEU A 119 0.76 7.63 5.06
N ALA A 120 0.59 6.33 5.21
CA ALA A 120 0.79 5.64 6.48
C ALA A 120 1.86 4.55 6.32
N SER A 121 2.71 4.39 7.33
CA SER A 121 3.66 3.28 7.38
C SER A 121 3.24 2.26 8.43
N ASN A 122 3.28 0.97 8.05
CA ASN A 122 3.04 -0.14 8.95
C ASN A 122 4.33 -0.54 9.72
N THR A 123 5.28 0.37 9.86
CA THR A 123 6.50 0.09 10.61
C THR A 123 6.19 -0.15 12.08
N SER A 124 6.92 -1.06 12.70
CA SER A 124 6.82 -1.33 14.15
C SER A 124 8.05 -0.87 14.93
N GLY A 125 9.17 -0.64 14.25
CA GLY A 125 10.46 -0.36 14.91
C GLY A 125 11.21 0.85 14.40
N LEU A 126 10.85 1.41 13.25
CA LEU A 126 11.55 2.56 12.68
C LEU A 126 10.89 3.88 13.11
N GLY A 127 11.69 4.93 13.30
CA GLY A 127 11.19 6.24 13.70
C GLY A 127 10.36 6.92 12.61
N ILE A 128 9.11 7.23 12.91
CA ILE A 128 8.18 7.88 11.98
C ILE A 128 8.72 9.23 11.52
N ASN A 129 9.26 10.03 12.44
CA ASN A 129 9.81 11.34 12.09
C ASN A 129 10.99 11.21 11.12
N LYS A 130 11.84 10.22 11.33
CA LYS A 130 12.99 9.99 10.46
C LYS A 130 12.57 9.50 9.08
N LEU A 131 11.56 8.65 9.00
CA LEU A 131 10.99 8.22 7.72
C LEU A 131 10.43 9.41 6.94
N SER A 132 9.81 10.37 7.62
CA SER A 132 9.18 11.53 6.99
C SER A 132 10.17 12.56 6.43
N GLU A 133 11.44 12.51 6.83
CA GLU A 133 12.44 13.52 6.45
C GLU A 133 12.61 13.67 4.93
N VAL A 134 12.39 12.59 4.18
CA VAL A 134 12.54 12.59 2.71
C VAL A 134 11.28 13.05 1.98
N LEU A 135 10.18 13.26 2.70
CA LEU A 135 8.92 13.68 2.12
C LEU A 135 8.86 15.19 1.96
N PRO A 136 8.16 15.71 0.92
CA PRO A 136 7.82 17.13 0.85
C PRO A 136 7.06 17.57 2.10
N GLU A 137 7.24 18.82 2.51
CA GLU A 137 6.63 19.37 3.73
C GLU A 137 5.12 19.14 3.77
N GLU A 138 4.43 19.39 2.67
CA GLU A 138 2.97 19.20 2.55
C GLU A 138 2.55 17.77 2.85
N LEU A 139 3.33 16.79 2.41
CA LEU A 139 3.02 15.40 2.65
C LEU A 139 3.39 14.95 4.07
N ARG A 140 4.38 15.56 4.70
CA ARG A 140 4.75 15.26 6.09
C ARG A 140 3.58 15.45 7.05
N HIS A 141 2.75 16.46 6.82
CA HIS A 141 1.57 16.73 7.66
C HIS A 141 0.49 15.67 7.53
N ARG A 142 0.58 14.83 6.51
CA ARG A 142 -0.37 13.75 6.23
C ARG A 142 0.29 12.37 6.30
N PHE A 143 1.44 12.30 6.96
CA PHE A 143 2.18 11.05 7.19
C PHE A 143 1.99 10.58 8.62
N CYS A 144 1.71 9.29 8.81
CA CYS A 144 1.53 8.70 10.14
C CYS A 144 1.96 7.23 10.16
N GLY A 145 2.01 6.65 11.35
CA GLY A 145 2.16 5.23 11.54
C GLY A 145 0.80 4.56 11.75
N VAL A 146 0.60 3.41 11.14
CA VAL A 146 -0.57 2.54 11.35
C VAL A 146 -0.07 1.12 11.54
N HIS A 147 -0.27 0.56 12.72
CA HIS A 147 0.22 -0.76 13.04
C HIS A 147 -0.91 -1.80 13.02
N PHE A 148 -0.79 -2.76 12.12
CA PHE A 148 -1.71 -3.90 12.03
C PHE A 148 -1.13 -5.10 12.80
N PHE A 149 -2.00 -5.84 13.48
CA PHE A 149 -1.60 -7.01 14.27
C PHE A 149 -2.04 -8.31 13.60
#